data_fd5bbd88a8b331d33097f18119a4ac89
#
_entry.id   fd5bbd88a8b331d33097f18119a4ac89
#
_cell.length_a   1.000
_cell.length_b   1.000
_cell.length_c   1.000
_cell.angle_alpha   90.00
_cell.angle_beta   90.00
_cell.angle_gamma   90.00
#
_symmetry.space_group_name_H-M   'P 1'
#
loop_
_entity.id
_entity.type
_entity.pdbx_description
1 polymer ?
#
loop_
_entity_poly.entity_id
_entity_poly.type
_entity_poly.pdbx_seq_one_letter_code
_entity_poly.pdbx_strand_id
1 'polypeptide(L)'
;MSDHQFTPQDEIFMRRAIEVAKQAEKEGEVPVGAVLVKEGEIISEGWNRSIGSHDATAHAEIESLRKAGQALENYRLLDTTLYVTLEPCPMCAGALLHSRVKRIVFGAPDLKAGAAGTVLNLFESQASYHYADVENGLLEQECRDQLQAFFKRRRKEIKEKRKQDRLLEEQCLESDKASNKNKVCNKK
;
A
#
# COMPACT_ATOMS: atom_id res chain seq x y z
N MET A 1 -13.78 -5.59 25.25
CA MET A 1 -13.46 -4.56 24.25
C MET A 1 -12.69 -3.51 25.01
N SER A 2 -11.38 -3.47 24.88
CA SER A 2 -10.55 -2.44 25.51
C SER A 2 -10.82 -1.13 24.77
N ASP A 3 -11.31 -0.11 25.49
CA ASP A 3 -11.36 1.26 25.00
C ASP A 3 -9.91 1.74 24.80
N HIS A 4 -9.31 1.40 23.66
CA HIS A 4 -8.05 1.97 23.25
C HIS A 4 -8.30 3.40 22.81
N GLN A 5 -8.11 4.32 23.74
CA GLN A 5 -8.20 5.73 23.45
C GLN A 5 -6.87 6.19 22.85
N PHE A 6 -6.83 6.38 21.53
CA PHE A 6 -5.68 6.95 20.83
C PHE A 6 -5.34 8.33 21.40
N THR A 7 -4.06 8.61 21.52
CA THR A 7 -3.58 9.91 21.97
C THR A 7 -3.64 10.94 20.81
N PRO A 8 -3.65 12.25 21.10
CA PRO A 8 -3.51 13.26 20.05
C PRO A 8 -2.22 13.11 19.23
N GLN A 9 -1.17 12.56 19.84
CA GLN A 9 0.09 12.29 19.14
C GLN A 9 -0.04 11.14 18.13
N ASP A 10 -0.81 10.09 18.47
CA ASP A 10 -1.10 9.01 17.53
C ASP A 10 -1.81 9.54 16.28
N GLU A 11 -2.76 10.46 16.46
CA GLU A 11 -3.47 11.07 15.34
C GLU A 11 -2.54 11.89 14.44
N ILE A 12 -1.59 12.64 15.01
CA ILE A 12 -0.60 13.41 14.25
C ILE A 12 0.22 12.46 13.35
N PHE A 13 0.70 11.34 13.88
CA PHE A 13 1.50 10.38 13.12
C PHE A 13 0.69 9.63 12.07
N MET A 14 -0.57 9.27 12.36
CA MET A 14 -1.43 8.66 11.37
C MET A 14 -1.78 9.65 10.23
N ARG A 15 -2.05 10.92 10.54
CA ARG A 15 -2.22 11.96 9.51
C ARG A 15 -0.96 12.10 8.65
N ARG A 16 0.22 11.99 9.24
CA ARG A 16 1.47 11.97 8.46
C ARG A 16 1.54 10.74 7.56
N ALA A 17 1.14 9.56 8.02
CA ALA A 17 1.08 8.35 7.18
C ALA A 17 0.11 8.52 6.00
N ILE A 18 -1.05 9.16 6.21
CA ILE A 18 -2.02 9.50 5.15
C ILE A 18 -1.39 10.46 4.12
N GLU A 19 -0.62 11.45 4.55
CA GLU A 19 0.11 12.34 3.63
C GLU A 19 1.19 11.61 2.85
N VAL A 20 1.93 10.71 3.49
CA VAL A 20 2.94 9.86 2.85
C VAL A 20 2.30 8.94 1.80
N ALA A 21 1.10 8.40 2.07
CA ALA A 21 0.34 7.60 1.10
C ALA A 21 0.01 8.35 -0.20
N LYS A 22 -0.15 9.67 -0.16
CA LYS A 22 -0.35 10.50 -1.36
C LYS A 22 0.87 10.49 -2.30
N GLN A 23 2.07 10.20 -1.78
CA GLN A 23 3.25 10.05 -2.63
C GLN A 23 3.15 8.78 -3.47
N ALA A 24 2.72 7.65 -2.89
CA ALA A 24 2.43 6.43 -3.64
C ALA A 24 1.42 6.71 -4.78
N GLU A 25 0.34 7.43 -4.49
CA GLU A 25 -0.67 7.78 -5.47
C GLU A 25 -0.13 8.60 -6.65
N LYS A 26 0.77 9.56 -6.40
CA LYS A 26 1.43 10.36 -7.45
C LYS A 26 2.32 9.49 -8.35
N GLU A 27 2.93 8.44 -7.80
CA GLU A 27 3.75 7.48 -8.52
C GLU A 27 2.92 6.37 -9.20
N GLY A 28 1.58 6.41 -9.10
CA GLY A 28 0.68 5.42 -9.70
C GLY A 28 0.54 4.13 -8.90
N GLU A 29 1.06 4.11 -7.69
CA GLU A 29 0.99 3.00 -6.74
C GLU A 29 -0.29 3.04 -5.90
N VAL A 30 -0.62 1.93 -5.26
CA VAL A 30 -1.70 1.88 -4.26
C VAL A 30 -1.34 2.78 -3.08
N PRO A 31 -2.20 3.74 -2.70
CA PRO A 31 -1.89 4.74 -1.68
C PRO A 31 -1.89 4.14 -0.27
N VAL A 32 -0.79 3.51 0.08
CA VAL A 32 -0.48 3.08 1.45
C VAL A 32 0.77 3.83 1.89
N GLY A 33 0.70 4.40 3.10
CA GLY A 33 1.80 5.12 3.73
C GLY A 33 2.04 4.58 5.14
N ALA A 34 3.31 4.55 5.52
CA ALA A 34 3.77 4.11 6.83
C ALA A 34 4.76 5.09 7.43
N VAL A 35 4.67 5.30 8.72
CA VAL A 35 5.56 6.17 9.52
C VAL A 35 6.04 5.39 10.72
N LEU A 36 7.34 5.25 10.88
CA LEU A 36 7.94 4.64 12.05
C LEU A 36 8.45 5.72 13.02
N VAL A 37 8.05 5.59 14.26
CA VAL A 37 8.31 6.58 15.33
C VAL A 37 9.08 5.93 16.46
N LYS A 38 10.04 6.65 17.02
CA LYS A 38 10.75 6.31 18.26
C LYS A 38 10.84 7.55 19.14
N GLU A 39 10.52 7.41 20.42
CA GLU A 39 10.63 8.50 21.41
C GLU A 39 9.91 9.80 20.99
N GLY A 40 8.79 9.66 20.26
CA GLY A 40 7.99 10.81 19.79
C GLY A 40 8.50 11.45 18.49
N GLU A 41 9.58 10.93 17.88
CA GLU A 41 10.14 11.46 16.65
C GLU A 41 9.97 10.47 15.49
N ILE A 42 9.74 10.99 14.28
CA ILE A 42 9.65 10.19 13.06
C ILE A 42 11.06 9.79 12.62
N ILE A 43 11.34 8.49 12.64
CA ILE A 43 12.63 7.93 12.20
C ILE A 43 12.63 7.64 10.71
N SER A 44 11.49 7.17 10.18
CA SER A 44 11.39 6.86 8.77
C SER A 44 9.96 6.94 8.25
N GLU A 45 9.85 7.11 6.93
CA GLU A 45 8.60 7.12 6.19
C GLU A 45 8.72 6.19 4.98
N GLY A 46 7.66 5.43 4.71
CA GLY A 46 7.57 4.52 3.58
C GLY A 46 6.23 4.65 2.87
N TRP A 47 6.22 4.39 1.57
CA TRP A 47 5.01 4.26 0.77
C TRP A 47 5.18 3.13 -0.23
N ASN A 48 4.07 2.58 -0.74
CA ASN A 48 4.13 1.52 -1.73
C ASN A 48 4.87 1.97 -3.00
N ARG A 49 5.76 1.09 -3.48
CA ARG A 49 6.58 1.31 -4.68
C ARG A 49 6.72 0.04 -5.53
N SER A 50 5.87 -0.94 -5.33
CA SER A 50 6.00 -2.26 -5.95
C SER A 50 6.07 -2.24 -7.46
N ILE A 51 5.28 -1.38 -8.12
CA ILE A 51 5.26 -1.24 -9.57
C ILE A 51 6.51 -0.51 -10.05
N GLY A 52 6.80 0.66 -9.46
CA GLY A 52 7.89 1.53 -9.89
C GLY A 52 9.28 0.94 -9.63
N SER A 53 9.45 0.18 -8.55
CA SER A 53 10.71 -0.51 -8.22
C SER A 53 10.82 -1.92 -8.78
N HIS A 54 9.75 -2.47 -9.40
CA HIS A 54 9.66 -3.87 -9.82
C HIS A 54 9.96 -4.86 -8.68
N ASP A 55 9.53 -4.51 -7.46
CA ASP A 55 9.76 -5.28 -6.24
C ASP A 55 8.43 -5.56 -5.53
N ALA A 56 7.98 -6.81 -5.55
CA ALA A 56 6.75 -7.23 -4.89
C ALA A 56 6.77 -7.02 -3.36
N THR A 57 7.94 -6.84 -2.79
CA THR A 57 8.10 -6.60 -1.34
C THR A 57 8.12 -5.12 -0.96
N ALA A 58 8.17 -4.21 -1.92
CA ALA A 58 8.25 -2.76 -1.67
C ALA A 58 6.90 -2.17 -1.21
N HIS A 59 6.35 -2.72 -0.13
CA HIS A 59 5.21 -2.14 0.58
C HIS A 59 5.65 -1.02 1.52
N ALA A 60 4.73 -0.15 1.89
CA ALA A 60 4.99 1.02 2.72
C ALA A 60 5.72 0.67 4.02
N GLU A 61 5.30 -0.41 4.69
CA GLU A 61 5.90 -0.90 5.92
C GLU A 61 7.35 -1.34 5.70
N ILE A 62 7.59 -2.13 4.64
CA ILE A 62 8.93 -2.63 4.29
C ILE A 62 9.88 -1.48 3.95
N GLU A 63 9.40 -0.51 3.17
CA GLU A 63 10.18 0.69 2.84
C GLU A 63 10.53 1.52 4.08
N SER A 64 9.59 1.66 5.01
CA SER A 64 9.82 2.32 6.29
C SER A 64 10.83 1.55 7.15
N LEU A 65 10.66 0.23 7.31
CA LEU A 65 11.57 -0.63 8.08
C LEU A 65 13.01 -0.59 7.55
N ARG A 66 13.20 -0.64 6.22
CA ARG A 66 14.53 -0.55 5.58
C ARG A 66 15.23 0.76 5.91
N LYS A 67 14.53 1.88 5.76
CA LYS A 67 15.07 3.21 6.06
C LYS A 67 15.38 3.37 7.55
N ALA A 68 14.48 2.90 8.43
CA ALA A 68 14.70 2.94 9.87
C ALA A 68 15.91 2.10 10.30
N GLY A 69 16.07 0.91 9.73
CA GLY A 69 17.21 0.05 9.99
C GLY A 69 18.53 0.71 9.61
N GLN A 70 18.56 1.45 8.50
CA GLN A 70 19.72 2.24 8.08
C GLN A 70 19.97 3.43 9.00
N ALA A 71 18.92 4.18 9.36
CA ALA A 71 19.04 5.36 10.21
C ALA A 71 19.48 5.03 11.63
N LEU A 72 19.05 3.89 12.16
CA LEU A 72 19.40 3.42 13.51
C LEU A 72 20.60 2.46 13.52
N GLU A 73 21.18 2.15 12.36
CA GLU A 73 22.26 1.18 12.18
C GLU A 73 21.96 -0.16 12.89
N ASN A 74 20.67 -0.54 12.92
CA ASN A 74 20.21 -1.74 13.62
C ASN A 74 18.96 -2.32 12.92
N TYR A 75 18.98 -3.65 12.67
CA TYR A 75 17.79 -4.33 12.15
C TYR A 75 16.71 -4.54 13.21
N ARG A 76 17.05 -4.46 14.49
CA ARG A 76 16.08 -4.50 15.60
C ARG A 76 15.63 -3.10 15.94
N LEU A 77 14.38 -2.80 15.64
CA LEU A 77 13.76 -1.50 15.82
C LEU A 77 13.00 -1.45 17.15
N LEU A 78 13.74 -1.68 18.24
CA LEU A 78 13.19 -1.74 19.59
C LEU A 78 12.58 -0.40 20.00
N ASP A 79 11.48 -0.49 20.78
CA ASP A 79 10.76 0.68 21.33
C ASP A 79 10.23 1.64 20.26
N THR A 80 9.93 1.10 19.07
CA THR A 80 9.31 1.86 17.98
C THR A 80 7.83 1.58 17.87
N THR A 81 7.09 2.55 17.31
CA THR A 81 5.69 2.43 16.89
C THR A 81 5.59 2.65 15.38
N LEU A 82 4.94 1.74 14.68
CA LEU A 82 4.59 1.92 13.27
C LEU A 82 3.14 2.42 13.17
N TYR A 83 2.93 3.49 12.42
CA TYR A 83 1.62 3.94 11.96
C TYR A 83 1.50 3.65 10.47
N VAL A 84 0.46 2.95 10.06
CA VAL A 84 0.24 2.57 8.65
C VAL A 84 -1.24 2.75 8.28
N THR A 85 -1.50 3.25 7.08
CA THR A 85 -2.87 3.58 6.66
C THR A 85 -3.75 2.37 6.37
N LEU A 86 -3.14 1.21 6.09
CA LEU A 86 -3.81 -0.06 5.80
C LEU A 86 -3.25 -1.17 6.68
N GLU A 87 -4.10 -2.10 7.10
CA GLU A 87 -3.70 -3.29 7.84
C GLU A 87 -2.56 -4.04 7.15
N PRO A 88 -1.47 -4.40 7.88
CA PRO A 88 -0.35 -5.14 7.32
C PRO A 88 -0.75 -6.51 6.75
N CYS A 89 -0.26 -6.83 5.57
CA CYS A 89 -0.39 -8.17 4.99
C CYS A 89 0.57 -9.17 5.68
N PRO A 90 0.47 -10.50 5.42
CA PRO A 90 1.33 -11.51 6.07
C PRO A 90 2.84 -11.25 5.91
N MET A 91 3.28 -10.77 4.75
CA MET A 91 4.68 -10.42 4.50
C MET A 91 5.14 -9.28 5.41
N CYS A 92 4.36 -8.21 5.49
CA CYS A 92 4.67 -7.04 6.32
C CYS A 92 4.59 -7.36 7.80
N ALA A 93 3.55 -8.11 8.22
CA ALA A 93 3.42 -8.57 9.61
C ALA A 93 4.62 -9.40 10.04
N GLY A 94 5.09 -10.34 9.19
CA GLY A 94 6.31 -11.10 9.43
C GLY A 94 7.54 -10.20 9.56
N ALA A 95 7.71 -9.22 8.68
CA ALA A 95 8.83 -8.28 8.73
C ALA A 95 8.81 -7.42 10.01
N LEU A 96 7.62 -6.94 10.44
CA LEU A 96 7.44 -6.17 11.66
C LEU A 96 7.83 -6.98 12.91
N LEU A 97 7.43 -8.25 12.97
CA LEU A 97 7.83 -9.15 14.06
C LEU A 97 9.34 -9.42 14.06
N HIS A 98 9.94 -9.67 12.90
CA HIS A 98 11.39 -9.86 12.78
C HIS A 98 12.18 -8.61 13.15
N SER A 99 11.69 -7.44 12.80
CA SER A 99 12.29 -6.14 13.15
C SER A 99 12.03 -5.74 14.61
N ARG A 100 11.20 -6.47 15.35
CA ARG A 100 10.88 -6.22 16.77
C ARG A 100 10.23 -4.87 17.01
N VAL A 101 9.40 -4.41 16.10
CA VAL A 101 8.54 -3.24 16.31
C VAL A 101 7.62 -3.53 17.48
N LYS A 102 7.56 -2.60 18.44
CA LYS A 102 6.84 -2.80 19.71
C LYS A 102 5.33 -2.58 19.57
N ARG A 103 4.93 -1.56 18.81
CA ARG A 103 3.52 -1.18 18.65
C ARG A 103 3.21 -0.92 17.17
N ILE A 104 2.05 -1.39 16.75
CA ILE A 104 1.57 -1.21 15.37
C ILE A 104 0.17 -0.61 15.44
N VAL A 105 -0.01 0.54 14.82
CA VAL A 105 -1.30 1.23 14.72
C VAL A 105 -1.68 1.31 13.25
N PHE A 106 -2.80 0.72 12.86
CA PHE A 106 -3.27 0.81 11.49
C PHE A 106 -4.64 1.48 11.37
N GLY A 107 -4.87 2.14 10.24
CA GLY A 107 -6.11 2.85 9.96
C GLY A 107 -7.22 1.89 9.51
N ALA A 108 -7.24 1.56 8.23
CA ALA A 108 -8.27 0.73 7.61
C ALA A 108 -7.92 -0.78 7.65
N PRO A 109 -8.91 -1.67 7.92
CA PRO A 109 -8.71 -3.12 7.81
C PRO A 109 -8.57 -3.55 6.34
N ASP A 110 -7.76 -4.58 6.08
CA ASP A 110 -7.67 -5.23 4.78
C ASP A 110 -8.50 -6.54 4.78
N LEU A 111 -9.68 -6.49 4.17
CA LEU A 111 -10.61 -7.61 4.09
C LEU A 111 -10.12 -8.77 3.20
N LYS A 112 -9.00 -8.59 2.47
CA LYS A 112 -8.47 -9.59 1.53
C LYS A 112 -7.22 -10.28 2.06
N ALA A 113 -6.32 -9.53 2.68
CA ALA A 113 -5.00 -10.00 3.05
C ALA A 113 -4.53 -9.49 4.42
N GLY A 114 -5.42 -8.90 5.23
CA GLY A 114 -5.07 -8.41 6.55
C GLY A 114 -4.57 -9.50 7.48
N ALA A 115 -3.43 -9.29 8.10
CA ALA A 115 -2.74 -10.27 8.94
C ALA A 115 -2.58 -9.81 10.41
N ALA A 116 -3.33 -8.78 10.79
CA ALA A 116 -3.35 -8.21 12.12
C ALA A 116 -4.74 -8.33 12.81
N GLY A 117 -5.53 -9.34 12.40
CA GLY A 117 -6.81 -9.67 13.02
C GLY A 117 -7.98 -9.78 12.05
N THR A 118 -7.91 -9.22 10.83
CA THR A 118 -9.06 -9.25 9.90
C THR A 118 -9.21 -10.58 9.17
N VAL A 119 -8.17 -11.13 8.57
CA VAL A 119 -8.19 -12.44 7.87
C VAL A 119 -7.33 -13.45 8.61
N LEU A 120 -6.14 -13.03 9.00
CA LEU A 120 -5.18 -13.78 9.81
C LEU A 120 -4.76 -12.93 11.00
N ASN A 121 -4.22 -13.56 12.05
CA ASN A 121 -3.55 -12.83 13.13
C ASN A 121 -2.17 -13.43 13.39
N LEU A 122 -1.15 -12.86 12.76
CA LEU A 122 0.23 -13.31 12.95
C LEU A 122 0.86 -12.78 14.24
N PHE A 123 0.31 -11.72 14.82
CA PHE A 123 0.83 -11.10 16.04
C PHE A 123 0.44 -11.89 17.31
N GLU A 124 -0.61 -12.72 17.23
CA GLU A 124 -1.01 -13.67 18.30
C GLU A 124 -0.44 -15.07 18.10
N SER A 125 0.34 -15.30 17.02
CA SER A 125 0.90 -16.60 16.73
C SER A 125 1.94 -17.02 17.77
N GLN A 126 1.82 -18.23 18.31
CA GLN A 126 2.82 -18.83 19.23
C GLN A 126 4.19 -19.08 18.55
N ALA A 127 4.24 -19.06 17.22
CA ALA A 127 5.47 -19.20 16.47
C ALA A 127 6.30 -17.90 16.37
N SER A 128 5.82 -16.81 16.98
CA SER A 128 6.54 -15.54 16.95
C SER A 128 7.59 -15.44 18.06
N TYR A 129 8.77 -14.98 17.72
CA TYR A 129 9.83 -14.66 18.69
C TYR A 129 9.67 -13.29 19.33
N HIS A 130 8.66 -12.52 18.94
CA HIS A 130 8.40 -11.19 19.41
C HIS A 130 6.90 -10.92 19.44
N TYR A 131 6.46 -10.21 20.45
CA TYR A 131 5.07 -9.75 20.59
C TYR A 131 5.03 -8.25 20.31
N ALA A 132 4.05 -7.83 19.53
CA ALA A 132 3.78 -6.43 19.27
C ALA A 132 2.35 -6.10 19.71
N ASP A 133 2.19 -4.90 20.30
CA ASP A 133 0.87 -4.36 20.59
C ASP A 133 0.23 -3.88 19.29
N VAL A 134 -0.96 -4.39 18.94
CA VAL A 134 -1.64 -4.06 17.71
C VAL A 134 -2.94 -3.33 18.00
N GLU A 135 -3.09 -2.15 17.40
CA GLU A 135 -4.27 -1.31 17.52
C GLU A 135 -4.79 -0.90 16.14
N ASN A 136 -6.11 -0.83 15.98
CA ASN A 136 -6.74 -0.57 14.69
C ASN A 136 -7.79 0.55 14.78
N GLY A 137 -8.14 1.12 13.62
CA GLY A 137 -9.26 2.04 13.48
C GLY A 137 -8.92 3.52 13.65
N LEU A 138 -7.65 3.87 13.85
CA LEU A 138 -7.24 5.27 13.92
C LEU A 138 -7.39 5.96 12.57
N LEU A 139 -8.27 6.96 12.48
CA LEU A 139 -8.63 7.63 11.23
C LEU A 139 -9.05 6.65 10.11
N GLU A 140 -9.72 5.55 10.50
CA GLU A 140 -10.11 4.47 9.59
C GLU A 140 -10.85 4.98 8.36
N GLN A 141 -11.81 5.89 8.54
CA GLN A 141 -12.62 6.39 7.43
C GLN A 141 -11.77 7.18 6.43
N GLU A 142 -10.86 8.03 6.89
CA GLU A 142 -9.96 8.80 6.01
C GLU A 142 -9.03 7.89 5.22
N CYS A 143 -8.46 6.88 5.86
CA CYS A 143 -7.60 5.87 5.21
C CYS A 143 -8.39 5.07 4.17
N ARG A 144 -9.60 4.64 4.50
CA ARG A 144 -10.49 3.90 3.61
C ARG A 144 -10.89 4.72 2.39
N ASP A 145 -11.27 5.98 2.59
CA ASP A 145 -11.71 6.87 1.53
C ASP A 145 -10.59 7.12 0.50
N GLN A 146 -9.36 7.31 0.96
CA GLN A 146 -8.20 7.47 0.09
C GLN A 146 -8.01 6.25 -0.82
N LEU A 147 -8.06 5.03 -0.26
CA LEU A 147 -7.95 3.79 -1.02
C LEU A 147 -9.12 3.61 -2.00
N GLN A 148 -10.34 3.87 -1.57
CA GLN A 148 -11.53 3.73 -2.42
C GLN A 148 -11.52 4.72 -3.59
N ALA A 149 -11.12 5.96 -3.36
CA ALA A 149 -10.99 6.99 -4.39
C ALA A 149 -9.97 6.56 -5.45
N PHE A 150 -8.81 6.07 -5.04
CA PHE A 150 -7.78 5.54 -5.93
C PHE A 150 -8.31 4.40 -6.80
N PHE A 151 -8.90 3.36 -6.22
CA PHE A 151 -9.40 2.22 -6.98
C PHE A 151 -10.56 2.58 -7.89
N LYS A 152 -11.43 3.53 -7.50
CA LYS A 152 -12.50 4.06 -8.34
C LYS A 152 -11.92 4.73 -9.59
N ARG A 153 -10.91 5.58 -9.42
CA ARG A 153 -10.20 6.25 -10.53
C ARG A 153 -9.52 5.23 -11.44
N ARG A 154 -8.76 4.28 -10.89
CA ARG A 154 -8.06 3.26 -11.68
C ARG A 154 -9.00 2.40 -12.51
N ARG A 155 -10.16 2.00 -11.96
CA ARG A 155 -11.18 1.27 -12.74
C ARG A 155 -11.71 2.08 -13.91
N LYS A 156 -11.90 3.39 -13.74
CA LYS A 156 -12.35 4.28 -14.82
C LYS A 156 -11.28 4.39 -15.92
N GLU A 157 -10.03 4.65 -15.55
CA GLU A 157 -8.88 4.74 -16.47
C GLU A 157 -8.72 3.45 -17.30
N ILE A 158 -8.77 2.29 -16.67
CA ILE A 158 -8.67 0.99 -17.34
C ILE A 158 -9.82 0.78 -18.33
N LYS A 159 -11.04 1.17 -17.94
CA LYS A 159 -12.22 1.06 -18.83
C LYS A 159 -12.09 1.97 -20.05
N GLU A 160 -11.61 3.20 -19.86
CA GLU A 160 -11.39 4.16 -20.95
C GLU A 160 -10.28 3.68 -21.88
N LYS A 161 -9.16 3.19 -21.34
CA LYS A 161 -8.06 2.65 -22.13
C LYS A 161 -8.53 1.48 -22.99
N ARG A 162 -9.23 0.49 -22.40
CA ARG A 162 -9.78 -0.66 -23.17
C ARG A 162 -10.75 -0.25 -24.26
N LYS A 163 -11.48 0.85 -24.08
CA LYS A 163 -12.36 1.40 -25.12
C LYS A 163 -11.56 2.00 -26.27
N GLN A 164 -10.50 2.75 -25.95
CA GLN A 164 -9.60 3.33 -26.95
C GLN A 164 -8.86 2.25 -27.74
N ASP A 165 -8.30 1.25 -27.07
CA ASP A 165 -7.58 0.14 -27.71
C ASP A 165 -8.48 -0.58 -28.72
N ARG A 166 -9.74 -0.84 -28.36
CA ARG A 166 -10.73 -1.46 -29.25
C ARG A 166 -11.05 -0.62 -30.48
N LEU A 167 -11.21 0.69 -30.32
CA LEU A 167 -11.45 1.60 -31.44
C LEU A 167 -10.27 1.65 -32.40
N LEU A 168 -9.04 1.61 -31.89
CA LEU A 168 -7.83 1.55 -32.69
C LEU A 168 -7.72 0.24 -33.47
N GLU A 169 -8.04 -0.90 -32.86
CA GLU A 169 -8.07 -2.19 -33.53
C GLU A 169 -9.11 -2.24 -34.66
N GLU A 170 -10.33 -1.70 -34.43
CA GLU A 170 -11.38 -1.59 -35.45
C GLU A 170 -10.91 -0.74 -36.64
N GLN A 171 -10.28 0.41 -36.40
CA GLN A 171 -9.74 1.29 -37.44
C GLN A 171 -8.61 0.62 -38.25
N CYS A 172 -7.70 -0.09 -37.59
CA CYS A 172 -6.67 -0.87 -38.26
C CYS A 172 -7.27 -1.93 -39.19
N LEU A 173 -8.26 -2.70 -38.75
CA LEU A 173 -8.93 -3.72 -39.54
C LEU A 173 -9.67 -3.15 -40.77
N GLU A 174 -10.25 -1.95 -40.65
CA GLU A 174 -10.90 -1.26 -41.76
C GLU A 174 -9.90 -0.77 -42.81
N SER A 175 -8.75 -0.22 -42.36
CA SER A 175 -7.68 0.22 -43.27
C SER A 175 -7.05 -0.92 -44.04
N ASP A 176 -6.86 -2.08 -43.42
CA ASP A 176 -6.33 -3.28 -44.06
C ASP A 176 -7.31 -3.85 -45.10
N LYS A 177 -8.61 -3.83 -44.82
CA LYS A 177 -9.65 -4.23 -45.79
C LYS A 177 -9.71 -3.28 -46.98
N ALA A 178 -9.53 -1.96 -46.77
CA ALA A 178 -9.50 -0.99 -47.86
C ALA A 178 -8.24 -1.14 -48.74
N SER A 179 -7.06 -1.37 -48.12
CA SER A 179 -5.80 -1.62 -48.84
C SER A 179 -5.85 -2.90 -49.68
N ASN A 180 -6.50 -3.96 -49.17
CA ASN A 180 -6.61 -5.23 -49.90
C ASN A 180 -7.61 -5.17 -51.06
N LYS A 181 -8.69 -4.39 -50.98
CA LYS A 181 -9.60 -4.13 -52.10
C LYS A 181 -8.91 -3.43 -53.27
N ASN A 182 -8.02 -2.47 -53.00
CA ASN A 182 -7.28 -1.75 -54.05
C ASN A 182 -6.23 -2.63 -54.76
N LYS A 183 -5.66 -3.63 -54.08
CA LYS A 183 -4.72 -4.60 -54.72
C LYS A 183 -5.40 -5.58 -55.67
N VAL A 184 -6.68 -5.85 -55.48
CA VAL A 184 -7.45 -6.77 -56.35
C VAL A 184 -7.96 -6.07 -57.62
N CYS A 185 -8.20 -4.75 -57.59
CA CYS A 185 -8.65 -3.97 -58.76
C CYS A 185 -7.57 -3.68 -59.77
N ASN A 186 -6.26 -3.73 -59.43
CA ASN A 186 -5.14 -3.42 -60.31
C ASN A 186 -4.57 -4.67 -61.05
N LYS A 187 -5.26 -5.81 -61.01
CA LYS A 187 -4.86 -7.04 -61.74
C LYS A 187 -5.84 -7.42 -62.85
N LYS A 188 -6.43 -6.44 -63.53
CA LYS A 188 -7.19 -6.71 -64.78
C LYS A 188 -6.60 -5.88 -65.94
#